data_96b9ce7e145bdf3b3ec36d5ffd98ca88
#
_entry.id   96b9ce7e145bdf3b3ec36d5ffd98ca88
#
_cell.length_a   1.000
_cell.length_b   1.000
_cell.length_c   1.000
_cell.angle_alpha   90.00
_cell.angle_beta   90.00
_cell.angle_gamma   90.00
#
_symmetry.space_group_name_H-M   'P 1'
#
loop_
_entity.id
_entity.type
_entity.pdbx_description
1 polymer ?
#
loop_
_entity_poly.entity_id
_entity_poly.type
_entity_poly.pdbx_seq_one_letter_code
_entity_poly.pdbx_strand_id
1 'polypeptide(L)'
;IVMGRLVIMLFIILALARPRLSDTIRETNTEIIDILLVIDQSSSMLAQDFKPNRLEAAKEVAKTFIKDREGDRLGIIVFAGESYIQCPLTQDIDVLLNFTDEIEIIDREHDGTAIGMAIANSINRLRESEAKSKTIILLSDGSNNQGELEPITAAELAAKFDIKIYTVAAGTHGLAPYPVTDAWGRQVIQKVQVDVDEESL
;
A
#
# COMPACT_ATOMS: atom_id res chain seq x y z
N ILE A 1 -43.68 56.43 -13.73
CA ILE A 1 -43.19 56.26 -12.34
C ILE A 1 -43.56 54.91 -11.77
N VAL A 2 -44.77 54.35 -12.00
CA VAL A 2 -45.14 53.00 -11.48
C VAL A 2 -44.36 51.87 -12.15
N MET A 3 -44.17 51.91 -13.47
CA MET A 3 -43.41 50.91 -14.20
C MET A 3 -41.94 50.82 -13.76
N GLY A 4 -41.27 51.93 -13.45
CA GLY A 4 -39.94 51.95 -12.95
C GLY A 4 -39.78 51.27 -11.59
N ARG A 5 -40.76 51.45 -10.69
CA ARG A 5 -40.80 50.81 -9.38
C ARG A 5 -40.98 49.30 -9.50
N LEU A 6 -41.79 48.79 -10.42
CA LEU A 6 -41.99 47.38 -10.68
C LEU A 6 -40.72 46.70 -11.22
N VAL A 7 -39.98 47.36 -12.12
CA VAL A 7 -38.70 46.85 -12.63
C VAL A 7 -37.64 46.76 -11.53
N ILE A 8 -37.54 47.76 -10.66
CA ILE A 8 -36.61 47.72 -9.53
C ILE A 8 -36.97 46.59 -8.56
N MET A 9 -38.25 46.40 -8.24
CA MET A 9 -38.68 45.26 -7.39
C MET A 9 -38.33 43.93 -8.00
N LEU A 10 -38.48 43.75 -9.33
CA LEU A 10 -38.12 42.52 -10.05
C LEU A 10 -36.62 42.24 -9.92
N PHE A 11 -35.77 43.26 -10.11
CA PHE A 11 -34.32 43.08 -9.94
C PHE A 11 -33.90 42.76 -8.51
N ILE A 12 -34.58 43.35 -7.51
CA ILE A 12 -34.33 43.03 -6.11
C ILE A 12 -34.71 41.57 -5.82
N ILE A 13 -35.86 41.11 -6.32
CA ILE A 13 -36.29 39.71 -6.16
C ILE A 13 -35.28 38.74 -6.84
N LEU A 14 -34.82 39.03 -8.05
CA LEU A 14 -33.81 38.24 -8.76
C LEU A 14 -32.47 38.22 -8.02
N ALA A 15 -32.04 39.34 -7.46
CA ALA A 15 -30.82 39.42 -6.66
C ALA A 15 -30.91 38.63 -5.35
N LEU A 16 -32.07 38.66 -4.68
CA LEU A 16 -32.33 37.89 -3.46
C LEU A 16 -32.48 36.39 -3.73
N ALA A 17 -33.04 36.00 -4.88
CA ALA A 17 -33.20 34.61 -5.28
C ALA A 17 -31.87 33.90 -5.52
N ARG A 18 -30.75 34.65 -5.70
CA ARG A 18 -29.39 34.09 -5.93
C ARG A 18 -29.42 32.82 -6.82
N PRO A 19 -29.92 32.90 -8.07
CA PRO A 19 -29.97 31.74 -8.92
C PRO A 19 -28.52 31.16 -9.05
N ARG A 20 -28.27 30.02 -8.42
CA ARG A 20 -27.04 29.29 -8.61
C ARG A 20 -27.25 28.31 -9.76
N LEU A 21 -26.45 28.43 -10.78
CA LEU A 21 -26.24 27.31 -11.69
C LEU A 21 -25.50 26.23 -10.86
N SER A 22 -26.27 25.32 -10.28
CA SER A 22 -25.66 24.11 -9.75
C SER A 22 -25.29 23.25 -10.95
N ASP A 23 -24.03 23.25 -11.32
CA ASP A 23 -23.51 22.09 -12.03
C ASP A 23 -23.82 20.91 -11.12
N THR A 24 -24.75 20.09 -11.53
CA THR A 24 -24.92 18.76 -10.97
C THR A 24 -23.60 18.06 -11.27
N ILE A 25 -22.67 18.09 -10.32
CA ILE A 25 -21.59 17.14 -10.30
C ILE A 25 -22.34 15.81 -10.37
N ARG A 26 -22.34 15.16 -11.53
CA ARG A 26 -22.66 13.76 -11.61
C ARG A 26 -21.65 13.13 -10.66
N GLU A 27 -22.11 12.76 -9.46
CA GLU A 27 -21.45 11.73 -8.70
C GLU A 27 -21.48 10.51 -9.62
N THR A 28 -20.45 10.38 -10.46
CA THR A 28 -20.06 9.09 -10.94
C THR A 28 -19.78 8.33 -9.66
N ASN A 29 -20.68 7.43 -9.29
CA ASN A 29 -20.44 6.40 -8.30
C ASN A 29 -19.30 5.53 -8.83
N THR A 30 -18.11 6.07 -8.87
CA THR A 30 -16.88 5.31 -9.02
C THR A 30 -16.79 4.59 -7.70
N GLU A 31 -16.98 3.28 -7.74
CA GLU A 31 -16.86 2.44 -6.56
C GLU A 31 -15.40 2.52 -6.11
N ILE A 32 -15.12 3.41 -5.16
CA ILE A 32 -13.78 3.60 -4.61
C ILE A 32 -13.35 2.29 -3.95
N ILE A 33 -12.19 1.82 -4.31
CA ILE A 33 -11.56 0.64 -3.72
C ILE A 33 -10.51 1.12 -2.72
N ASP A 34 -10.48 0.51 -1.54
CA ASP A 34 -9.41 0.71 -0.58
C ASP A 34 -8.36 -0.39 -0.75
N ILE A 35 -7.14 0.01 -1.04
CA ILE A 35 -6.03 -0.90 -1.31
C ILE A 35 -4.90 -0.60 -0.33
N LEU A 36 -4.42 -1.61 0.39
CA LEU A 36 -3.19 -1.53 1.17
C LEU A 36 -2.08 -2.31 0.49
N LEU A 37 -1.01 -1.61 0.15
CA LEU A 37 0.25 -2.21 -0.27
C LEU A 37 1.04 -2.57 0.98
N VAL A 38 1.37 -3.84 1.15
CA VAL A 38 2.08 -4.39 2.31
C VAL A 38 3.43 -4.86 1.81
N ILE A 39 4.49 -4.12 2.13
CA ILE A 39 5.81 -4.29 1.54
C ILE A 39 6.78 -4.80 2.60
N ASP A 40 7.41 -5.90 2.28
CA ASP A 40 8.46 -6.51 3.08
C ASP A 40 9.73 -5.67 3.02
N GLN A 41 10.27 -5.31 4.19
CA GLN A 41 11.55 -4.59 4.33
C GLN A 41 12.59 -5.39 5.11
N SER A 42 12.38 -6.70 5.26
CA SER A 42 13.32 -7.60 5.93
C SER A 42 14.67 -7.70 5.18
N SER A 43 15.70 -8.19 5.86
CA SER A 43 17.04 -8.27 5.28
C SER A 43 17.11 -9.20 4.07
N SER A 44 16.21 -10.20 3.94
CA SER A 44 16.16 -11.08 2.76
C SER A 44 15.90 -10.30 1.46
N MET A 45 15.21 -9.15 1.55
CA MET A 45 14.94 -8.27 0.42
C MET A 45 16.20 -7.53 -0.11
N LEU A 46 17.36 -7.68 0.54
CA LEU A 46 18.67 -7.23 0.01
C LEU A 46 19.21 -8.15 -1.08
N ALA A 47 18.66 -9.35 -1.28
CA ALA A 47 19.10 -10.26 -2.30
C ALA A 47 19.05 -9.61 -3.69
N GLN A 48 20.09 -9.88 -4.51
CA GLN A 48 20.30 -9.24 -5.83
C GLN A 48 19.97 -10.18 -6.99
N ASP A 49 19.02 -11.06 -6.81
CA ASP A 49 18.42 -11.83 -7.89
C ASP A 49 17.56 -10.94 -8.81
N PHE A 50 17.00 -9.86 -8.27
CA PHE A 50 16.52 -8.69 -9.02
C PHE A 50 17.48 -7.51 -8.88
N LYS A 51 17.57 -6.67 -9.91
CA LYS A 51 18.45 -5.50 -9.88
C LYS A 51 17.70 -4.25 -9.48
N PRO A 52 18.22 -3.43 -8.57
CA PRO A 52 19.48 -3.63 -7.83
C PRO A 52 19.36 -4.65 -6.69
N ASN A 53 18.19 -4.83 -6.10
CA ASN A 53 17.81 -5.84 -5.10
C ASN A 53 16.29 -6.06 -5.13
N ARG A 54 15.79 -7.01 -4.33
CA ARG A 54 14.35 -7.36 -4.28
C ARG A 54 13.50 -6.19 -3.81
N LEU A 55 13.93 -5.44 -2.78
CA LEU A 55 13.17 -4.29 -2.26
C LEU A 55 12.98 -3.23 -3.33
N GLU A 56 14.04 -2.83 -4.01
CA GLU A 56 13.93 -1.81 -5.07
C GLU A 56 13.05 -2.29 -6.23
N ALA A 57 13.12 -3.57 -6.59
CA ALA A 57 12.22 -4.14 -7.59
C ALA A 57 10.75 -4.10 -7.13
N ALA A 58 10.48 -4.45 -5.86
CA ALA A 58 9.15 -4.36 -5.27
C ALA A 58 8.62 -2.91 -5.24
N LYS A 59 9.49 -1.93 -4.90
CA LYS A 59 9.15 -0.49 -4.93
C LYS A 59 8.76 -0.04 -6.34
N GLU A 60 9.48 -0.44 -7.36
CA GLU A 60 9.17 -0.08 -8.76
C GLU A 60 7.84 -0.68 -9.23
N VAL A 61 7.54 -1.93 -8.85
CA VAL A 61 6.24 -2.55 -9.11
C VAL A 61 5.13 -1.80 -8.38
N ALA A 62 5.33 -1.47 -7.09
CA ALA A 62 4.38 -0.71 -6.30
C ALA A 62 4.11 0.69 -6.90
N LYS A 63 5.15 1.41 -7.32
CA LYS A 63 5.01 2.73 -7.96
C LYS A 63 4.25 2.65 -9.28
N THR A 64 4.51 1.62 -10.09
CA THR A 64 3.76 1.40 -11.33
C THR A 64 2.30 1.15 -11.04
N PHE A 65 2.02 0.28 -10.05
CA PHE A 65 0.66 -0.01 -9.62
C PHE A 65 -0.07 1.23 -9.09
N ILE A 66 0.59 2.05 -8.26
CA ILE A 66 0.02 3.30 -7.71
C ILE A 66 -0.41 4.25 -8.83
N LYS A 67 0.44 4.44 -9.85
CA LYS A 67 0.14 5.33 -10.98
C LYS A 67 -1.05 4.87 -11.82
N ASP A 68 -1.30 3.57 -11.89
CA ASP A 68 -2.40 2.99 -12.67
C ASP A 68 -3.74 2.98 -11.91
N ARG A 69 -3.77 3.46 -10.65
CA ARG A 69 -4.95 3.44 -9.75
C ARG A 69 -5.50 4.82 -9.42
N GLU A 70 -5.61 5.68 -10.41
CA GLU A 70 -6.22 6.99 -10.25
C GLU A 70 -7.70 6.85 -9.84
N GLY A 71 -8.05 7.46 -8.70
CA GLY A 71 -9.42 7.44 -8.15
C GLY A 71 -9.65 6.45 -7.01
N ASP A 72 -8.79 5.44 -6.81
CA ASP A 72 -8.82 4.56 -5.66
C ASP A 72 -8.10 5.18 -4.45
N ARG A 73 -8.37 4.70 -3.23
CA ARG A 73 -7.57 5.06 -2.06
C ARG A 73 -6.52 3.98 -1.80
N LEU A 74 -5.27 4.39 -1.80
CA LEU A 74 -4.16 3.50 -1.50
C LEU A 74 -3.50 3.91 -0.18
N GLY A 75 -2.95 2.94 0.52
CA GLY A 75 -2.09 3.14 1.69
C GLY A 75 -0.92 2.17 1.64
N ILE A 76 0.11 2.44 2.43
CA ILE A 76 1.32 1.63 2.46
C ILE A 76 1.58 1.19 3.90
N ILE A 77 1.75 -0.10 4.08
CA ILE A 77 2.24 -0.72 5.31
C ILE A 77 3.58 -1.36 4.96
N VAL A 78 4.56 -1.18 5.81
CA VAL A 78 5.83 -1.89 5.72
C VAL A 78 5.97 -2.83 6.90
N PHE A 79 6.66 -3.95 6.68
CA PHE A 79 6.85 -4.94 7.73
C PHE A 79 8.19 -5.66 7.63
N ALA A 80 8.62 -6.14 8.78
CA ALA A 80 9.70 -7.11 8.98
C ALA A 80 9.33 -7.97 10.18
N GLY A 81 10.07 -7.96 11.29
CA GLY A 81 9.64 -8.55 12.56
C GLY A 81 8.40 -7.88 13.16
N GLU A 82 8.24 -6.60 12.89
CA GLU A 82 7.05 -5.81 13.22
C GLU A 82 6.50 -5.10 11.98
N SER A 83 5.27 -4.60 12.06
CA SER A 83 4.64 -3.87 10.94
C SER A 83 4.11 -2.51 11.38
N TYR A 84 4.24 -1.50 10.51
CA TYR A 84 3.75 -0.15 10.75
C TYR A 84 3.23 0.52 9.48
N ILE A 85 2.41 1.55 9.67
CA ILE A 85 1.84 2.31 8.56
C ILE A 85 2.88 3.31 8.08
N GLN A 86 3.36 3.13 6.86
CA GLN A 86 4.25 4.06 6.17
C GLN A 86 3.45 5.23 5.58
N CYS A 87 2.31 4.93 4.95
CA CYS A 87 1.39 5.93 4.41
C CYS A 87 -0.06 5.53 4.68
N PRO A 88 -0.88 6.39 5.31
CA PRO A 88 -2.30 6.10 5.48
C PRO A 88 -3.03 6.10 4.13
N LEU A 89 -4.27 5.56 4.11
CA LEU A 89 -5.12 5.56 2.92
C LEU A 89 -5.33 6.99 2.39
N THR A 90 -4.91 7.23 1.16
CA THR A 90 -5.02 8.52 0.45
C THR A 90 -5.26 8.29 -1.04
N GLN A 91 -5.76 9.31 -1.74
CA GLN A 91 -5.85 9.37 -3.20
C GLN A 91 -4.72 10.19 -3.83
N ASP A 92 -3.84 10.74 -3.00
CA ASP A 92 -2.72 11.57 -3.45
C ASP A 92 -1.56 10.68 -3.91
N ILE A 93 -1.43 10.56 -5.24
CA ILE A 93 -0.41 9.73 -5.89
C ILE A 93 1.00 10.22 -5.55
N ASP A 94 1.23 11.53 -5.52
CA ASP A 94 2.56 12.09 -5.27
C ASP A 94 3.03 11.77 -3.84
N VAL A 95 2.12 11.85 -2.87
CA VAL A 95 2.37 11.45 -1.48
C VAL A 95 2.73 9.97 -1.41
N LEU A 96 1.96 9.10 -2.07
CA LEU A 96 2.22 7.66 -2.09
C LEU A 96 3.58 7.32 -2.71
N LEU A 97 3.93 7.95 -3.82
CA LEU A 97 5.22 7.75 -4.49
C LEU A 97 6.39 8.16 -3.59
N ASN A 98 6.28 9.33 -2.93
CA ASN A 98 7.30 9.81 -2.01
C ASN A 98 7.51 8.83 -0.84
N PHE A 99 6.43 8.37 -0.19
CA PHE A 99 6.54 7.40 0.90
C PHE A 99 7.05 6.03 0.43
N THR A 100 6.78 5.64 -0.83
CA THR A 100 7.36 4.42 -1.41
C THR A 100 8.87 4.56 -1.60
N ASP A 101 9.35 5.74 -2.01
CA ASP A 101 10.77 6.00 -2.17
C ASP A 101 11.55 5.98 -0.85
N GLU A 102 10.91 6.37 0.25
CA GLU A 102 11.49 6.39 1.60
C GLU A 102 11.61 5.00 2.26
N ILE A 103 11.04 3.95 1.66
CA ILE A 103 11.13 2.59 2.23
C ILE A 103 12.58 2.10 2.11
N GLU A 104 13.14 1.71 3.25
CA GLU A 104 14.48 1.17 3.38
C GLU A 104 14.45 -0.18 4.10
N ILE A 105 15.51 -0.99 3.92
CA ILE A 105 15.69 -2.23 4.69
C ILE A 105 15.84 -1.88 6.17
N ILE A 106 15.15 -2.64 6.99
CA ILE A 106 15.16 -2.44 8.44
C ILE A 106 16.51 -2.80 9.06
N ASP A 107 16.80 -2.19 10.21
CA ASP A 107 17.97 -2.52 11.00
C ASP A 107 17.93 -3.97 11.54
N ARG A 108 19.10 -4.58 11.72
CA ARG A 108 19.23 -5.99 12.16
C ARG A 108 18.57 -6.31 13.50
N GLU A 109 18.39 -5.33 14.37
CA GLU A 109 17.75 -5.53 15.68
C GLU A 109 16.24 -5.80 15.55
N HIS A 110 15.61 -5.32 14.47
CA HIS A 110 14.18 -5.45 14.19
C HIS A 110 13.91 -6.35 12.98
N ASP A 111 14.96 -7.03 12.50
CA ASP A 111 14.87 -7.92 11.34
C ASP A 111 14.00 -9.14 11.65
N GLY A 112 13.50 -9.75 10.61
CA GLY A 112 12.59 -10.88 10.65
C GLY A 112 11.42 -10.64 9.69
N THR A 113 10.50 -11.58 9.60
CA THR A 113 9.38 -11.49 8.66
C THR A 113 8.11 -12.04 9.31
N ALA A 114 7.21 -11.15 9.70
CA ALA A 114 5.97 -11.46 10.40
C ALA A 114 4.74 -11.19 9.48
N ILE A 115 4.57 -12.01 8.44
CA ILE A 115 3.52 -11.85 7.42
C ILE A 115 2.12 -11.84 8.05
N GLY A 116 1.82 -12.79 8.93
CA GLY A 116 0.49 -12.88 9.56
C GLY A 116 0.14 -11.63 10.36
N MET A 117 1.12 -11.04 11.06
CA MET A 117 0.93 -9.78 11.80
C MET A 117 0.73 -8.59 10.86
N ALA A 118 1.44 -8.54 9.73
CA ALA A 118 1.27 -7.49 8.73
C ALA A 118 -0.12 -7.53 8.10
N ILE A 119 -0.62 -8.73 7.79
CA ILE A 119 -2.00 -8.94 7.32
C ILE A 119 -3.00 -8.50 8.40
N ALA A 120 -2.82 -8.90 9.67
CA ALA A 120 -3.72 -8.52 10.77
C ALA A 120 -3.81 -7.01 10.98
N ASN A 121 -2.66 -6.30 10.92
CA ASN A 121 -2.63 -4.85 10.97
C ASN A 121 -3.34 -4.20 9.78
N SER A 122 -3.20 -4.79 8.60
CA SER A 122 -3.90 -4.34 7.38
C SER A 122 -5.41 -4.52 7.49
N ILE A 123 -5.86 -5.67 8.01
CA ILE A 123 -7.29 -5.94 8.31
C ILE A 123 -7.81 -4.90 9.30
N ASN A 124 -7.08 -4.65 10.39
CA ASN A 124 -7.49 -3.68 11.40
C ASN A 124 -7.69 -2.28 10.80
N ARG A 125 -6.90 -1.91 9.79
CA ARG A 125 -7.01 -0.63 9.09
C ARG A 125 -8.17 -0.60 8.11
N LEU A 126 -8.45 -1.71 7.40
CA LEU A 126 -9.49 -1.77 6.39
C LEU A 126 -10.88 -2.09 6.93
N ARG A 127 -11.00 -2.76 8.09
CA ARG A 127 -12.30 -3.19 8.62
C ARG A 127 -13.27 -2.03 8.88
N GLU A 128 -12.75 -0.85 9.22
CA GLU A 128 -13.54 0.35 9.50
C GLU A 128 -13.82 1.19 8.24
N SER A 129 -13.28 0.78 7.10
CA SER A 129 -13.52 1.44 5.83
C SER A 129 -14.94 1.18 5.32
N GLU A 130 -15.57 2.22 4.79
CA GLU A 130 -16.88 2.16 4.13
C GLU A 130 -16.78 1.83 2.63
N ALA A 131 -15.56 1.60 2.10
CA ALA A 131 -15.36 1.22 0.70
C ALA A 131 -16.04 -0.12 0.40
N LYS A 132 -16.65 -0.23 -0.78
CA LYS A 132 -17.32 -1.47 -1.22
C LYS A 132 -16.35 -2.63 -1.44
N SER A 133 -15.14 -2.31 -1.86
CA SER A 133 -14.09 -3.31 -2.07
C SER A 133 -12.85 -2.93 -1.28
N LYS A 134 -12.28 -3.93 -0.61
CA LYS A 134 -11.10 -3.80 0.23
C LYS A 134 -10.09 -4.84 -0.19
N THR A 135 -8.87 -4.41 -0.39
CA THR A 135 -7.82 -5.26 -0.94
C THR A 135 -6.50 -5.06 -0.22
N ILE A 136 -5.80 -6.13 0.06
CA ILE A 136 -4.42 -6.16 0.53
C ILE A 136 -3.57 -6.72 -0.62
N ILE A 137 -2.47 -6.07 -0.94
CA ILE A 137 -1.46 -6.56 -1.88
C ILE A 137 -0.16 -6.72 -1.09
N LEU A 138 0.24 -7.96 -0.86
CA LEU A 138 1.43 -8.32 -0.13
C LEU A 138 2.60 -8.53 -1.10
N LEU A 139 3.71 -7.82 -0.88
CA LEU A 139 4.95 -7.97 -1.63
C LEU A 139 6.02 -8.48 -0.66
N SER A 140 6.42 -9.75 -0.80
CA SER A 140 7.39 -10.43 0.07
C SER A 140 8.05 -11.58 -0.66
N ASP A 141 9.17 -12.09 -0.13
CA ASP A 141 9.75 -13.36 -0.58
C ASP A 141 9.11 -14.61 0.08
N GLY A 142 8.14 -14.41 0.97
CA GLY A 142 7.34 -15.46 1.59
C GLY A 142 7.95 -16.11 2.83
N SER A 143 9.16 -15.77 3.22
CA SER A 143 9.83 -16.36 4.38
C SER A 143 9.22 -15.86 5.70
N ASN A 144 8.15 -16.52 6.18
CA ASN A 144 7.57 -16.18 7.48
C ASN A 144 8.34 -16.86 8.61
N ASN A 145 9.07 -16.08 9.41
CA ASN A 145 9.93 -16.61 10.48
C ASN A 145 9.67 -15.97 11.85
N GLN A 146 8.77 -15.02 11.94
CA GLN A 146 8.38 -14.31 13.18
C GLN A 146 6.88 -14.05 13.24
N GLY A 147 6.43 -13.58 14.41
CA GLY A 147 5.05 -13.21 14.66
C GLY A 147 4.25 -14.32 15.35
N GLU A 148 3.22 -13.91 16.10
CA GLU A 148 2.35 -14.83 16.85
C GLU A 148 1.20 -15.39 15.99
N LEU A 149 0.95 -14.80 14.82
CA LEU A 149 -0.15 -15.16 13.94
C LEU A 149 0.38 -15.77 12.64
N GLU A 150 -0.09 -16.97 12.35
CA GLU A 150 0.21 -17.65 11.09
C GLU A 150 -0.44 -16.94 9.89
N PRO A 151 0.22 -16.83 8.72
CA PRO A 151 -0.31 -16.17 7.53
C PRO A 151 -1.67 -16.71 7.09
N ILE A 152 -1.87 -18.02 7.08
CA ILE A 152 -3.13 -18.67 6.71
C ILE A 152 -4.26 -18.26 7.65
N THR A 153 -4.01 -18.22 8.96
CA THR A 153 -5.01 -17.78 9.95
C THR A 153 -5.38 -16.31 9.74
N ALA A 154 -4.41 -15.48 9.42
CA ALA A 154 -4.64 -14.07 9.08
C ALA A 154 -5.47 -13.93 7.79
N ALA A 155 -5.21 -14.76 6.77
CA ALA A 155 -6.00 -14.78 5.54
C ALA A 155 -7.46 -15.21 5.78
N GLU A 156 -7.68 -16.23 6.62
CA GLU A 156 -9.04 -16.62 7.04
C GLU A 156 -9.76 -15.49 7.78
N LEU A 157 -9.04 -14.71 8.56
CA LEU A 157 -9.59 -13.53 9.23
C LEU A 157 -9.97 -12.45 8.21
N ALA A 158 -9.12 -12.18 7.21
CA ALA A 158 -9.40 -11.22 6.14
C ALA A 158 -10.69 -11.57 5.38
N ALA A 159 -10.90 -12.86 5.09
CA ALA A 159 -12.09 -13.35 4.41
C ALA A 159 -13.38 -13.06 5.20
N LYS A 160 -13.35 -13.08 6.55
CA LYS A 160 -14.51 -12.73 7.40
C LYS A 160 -14.91 -11.25 7.32
N PHE A 161 -14.01 -10.39 6.86
CA PHE A 161 -14.23 -8.95 6.66
C PHE A 161 -14.41 -8.57 5.19
N ASP A 162 -14.58 -9.56 4.29
CA ASP A 162 -14.67 -9.36 2.84
C ASP A 162 -13.45 -8.61 2.27
N ILE A 163 -12.25 -8.84 2.85
CA ILE A 163 -10.99 -8.28 2.39
C ILE A 163 -10.28 -9.32 1.52
N LYS A 164 -9.94 -8.94 0.29
CA LYS A 164 -9.18 -9.79 -0.63
C LYS A 164 -7.69 -9.60 -0.40
N ILE A 165 -6.94 -10.69 -0.42
CA ILE A 165 -5.48 -10.67 -0.36
C ILE A 165 -4.94 -11.16 -1.69
N TYR A 166 -4.00 -10.40 -2.26
CA TYR A 166 -3.18 -10.80 -3.39
C TYR A 166 -1.73 -10.79 -2.95
N THR A 167 -1.01 -11.83 -3.29
CA THR A 167 0.40 -11.97 -2.97
C THR A 167 1.25 -11.83 -4.22
N VAL A 168 2.34 -11.12 -4.11
CA VAL A 168 3.34 -10.93 -5.16
C VAL A 168 4.68 -11.39 -4.61
N ALA A 169 5.14 -12.54 -5.09
CA ALA A 169 6.41 -13.11 -4.67
C ALA A 169 7.58 -12.30 -5.26
N ALA A 170 8.46 -11.80 -4.38
CA ALA A 170 9.64 -11.02 -4.74
C ALA A 170 10.90 -11.88 -4.59
N GLY A 171 11.23 -12.69 -5.58
CA GLY A 171 12.43 -13.51 -5.54
C GLY A 171 12.47 -14.59 -6.62
N THR A 172 13.61 -15.29 -6.68
CA THR A 172 13.82 -16.46 -7.50
C THR A 172 14.34 -17.61 -6.64
N HIS A 173 14.21 -18.85 -7.13
CA HIS A 173 14.83 -20.01 -6.48
C HIS A 173 16.29 -20.17 -6.93
N GLY A 174 17.20 -20.48 -6.00
CA GLY A 174 18.57 -20.83 -6.32
C GLY A 174 19.62 -19.99 -5.62
N LEU A 175 20.76 -19.74 -6.28
CA LEU A 175 21.85 -18.95 -5.72
C LEU A 175 21.74 -17.49 -6.17
N ALA A 176 21.51 -16.58 -5.23
CA ALA A 176 21.50 -15.13 -5.48
C ALA A 176 22.73 -14.45 -4.85
N PRO A 177 23.25 -13.40 -5.48
CA PRO A 177 24.20 -12.51 -4.85
C PRO A 177 23.56 -11.81 -3.66
N TYR A 178 24.22 -11.81 -2.51
CA TYR A 178 23.74 -11.18 -1.29
C TYR A 178 24.87 -10.39 -0.62
N PRO A 179 24.65 -9.14 -0.22
CA PRO A 179 25.64 -8.32 0.45
C PRO A 179 25.80 -8.78 1.90
N VAL A 180 27.00 -9.25 2.27
CA VAL A 180 27.38 -9.60 3.63
C VAL A 180 28.49 -8.71 4.12
N THR A 181 28.54 -8.46 5.43
CA THR A 181 29.63 -7.70 6.05
C THR A 181 30.69 -8.70 6.55
N ASP A 182 31.93 -8.56 6.08
CA ASP A 182 33.04 -9.40 6.52
C ASP A 182 33.50 -9.06 7.95
N ALA A 183 34.40 -9.85 8.52
CA ALA A 183 34.94 -9.64 9.85
C ALA A 183 35.66 -8.28 10.05
N TRP A 184 36.01 -7.62 8.98
CA TRP A 184 36.66 -6.30 8.97
C TRP A 184 35.69 -5.13 8.68
N GLY A 185 34.36 -5.40 8.66
CA GLY A 185 33.34 -4.39 8.41
C GLY A 185 33.16 -4.00 6.94
N ARG A 186 33.75 -4.73 5.97
CA ARG A 186 33.61 -4.44 4.53
C ARG A 186 32.44 -5.22 3.95
N GLN A 187 31.66 -4.57 3.11
CA GLN A 187 30.61 -5.25 2.33
C GLN A 187 31.25 -6.10 1.22
N VAL A 188 30.94 -7.37 1.22
CA VAL A 188 31.33 -8.33 0.17
C VAL A 188 30.06 -9.03 -0.34
N ILE A 189 30.05 -9.34 -1.64
CA ILE A 189 28.92 -10.07 -2.23
C ILE A 189 29.23 -11.57 -2.16
N GLN A 190 28.38 -12.32 -1.50
CA GLN A 190 28.42 -13.77 -1.47
C GLN A 190 27.23 -14.37 -2.19
N LYS A 191 27.39 -15.54 -2.81
CA LYS A 191 26.25 -16.30 -3.33
C LYS A 191 25.62 -17.08 -2.19
N VAL A 192 24.38 -16.76 -1.88
CA VAL A 192 23.59 -17.42 -0.84
C VAL A 192 22.45 -18.17 -1.50
N GLN A 193 22.12 -19.32 -0.95
CA GLN A 193 20.92 -20.04 -1.36
C GLN A 193 19.71 -19.17 -0.94
N VAL A 194 18.91 -18.80 -1.92
CA VAL A 194 17.65 -18.08 -1.71
C VAL A 194 16.50 -18.95 -2.20
N ASP A 195 15.40 -18.83 -1.54
CA ASP A 195 14.19 -19.53 -1.89
C ASP A 195 13.00 -18.59 -1.73
N VAL A 196 11.92 -18.89 -2.40
CA VAL A 196 10.63 -18.19 -2.24
C VAL A 196 9.68 -19.20 -1.62
N ASP A 197 9.14 -18.86 -0.47
CA ASP A 197 8.16 -19.71 0.21
C ASP A 197 6.75 -19.39 -0.32
N GLU A 198 6.41 -20.07 -1.42
CA GLU A 198 5.10 -19.92 -2.06
C GLU A 198 3.97 -20.53 -1.21
N GLU A 199 4.29 -21.44 -0.26
CA GLU A 199 3.28 -22.05 0.61
C GLU A 199 2.81 -21.06 1.70
N SER A 200 3.67 -20.12 2.09
CA SER A 200 3.33 -19.09 3.07
C SER A 200 2.66 -17.86 2.46
N LEU A 201 2.70 -17.71 1.15
CA LEU A 201 2.08 -16.63 0.38
C LEU A 201 0.73 -17.05 -0.20
#